data_b8d7b07683074fe37715d471fc9848f4
#
_entry.id   b8d7b07683074fe37715d471fc9848f4
#
_cell.length_a   1.000
_cell.length_b   1.000
_cell.length_c   1.000
_cell.angle_alpha   90.00
_cell.angle_beta   90.00
_cell.angle_gamma   90.00
#
_symmetry.space_group_name_H-M   'P 1'
#
loop_
_entity.id
_entity.type
_entity.pdbx_description
1 polymer ?
#
loop_
_entity_poly.entity_id
_entity_poly.type
_entity_poly.pdbx_seq_one_letter_code
_entity_poly.pdbx_strand_id
1 'polypeptide(L)'
;MALQYTVTHRNNDMSDIVTASGATGYIIIYSGALPANVATADAGTILVALPCSATLGTVASGVLTFNAITTTAIATSGTAGHWRLCTSAAGTTCIAQGTVGTSGADLNLSTLTLTAAVNLSISSWTITAFGA
;
A
#
# COMPACT_ATOMS: atom_id res chain seq x y z
N MET A 1 9.98 -0.90 27.91
CA MET A 1 10.58 0.36 27.40
C MET A 1 10.05 0.63 26.01
N ALA A 2 9.56 1.83 25.76
CA ALA A 2 9.10 2.23 24.45
C ALA A 2 10.28 2.77 23.63
N LEU A 3 10.51 2.22 22.45
CA LEU A 3 11.48 2.75 21.50
C LEU A 3 10.85 3.95 20.78
N GLN A 4 11.53 5.08 20.79
CA GLN A 4 11.07 6.31 20.15
C GLN A 4 12.16 6.87 19.23
N TYR A 5 11.72 7.43 18.12
CA TYR A 5 12.59 8.11 17.15
C TYR A 5 12.24 9.59 17.04
N THR A 6 13.23 10.41 16.67
CA THR A 6 12.97 11.82 16.36
C THR A 6 12.07 11.94 15.14
N VAL A 7 11.39 13.09 15.02
CA VAL A 7 10.58 13.40 13.82
C VAL A 7 11.42 13.32 12.56
N THR A 8 12.66 13.81 12.60
CA THR A 8 13.59 13.76 11.45
C THR A 8 13.82 12.33 11.00
N HIS A 9 14.10 11.42 11.94
CA HIS A 9 14.31 9.99 11.61
C HIS A 9 13.07 9.38 10.99
N ARG A 10 11.91 9.61 11.61
CA ARG A 10 10.63 9.09 11.10
C ARG A 10 10.27 9.66 9.72
N ASN A 11 10.57 10.93 9.46
CA ASN A 11 10.42 11.53 8.15
C ASN A 11 11.33 10.87 7.11
N ASN A 12 12.56 10.56 7.47
CA ASN A 12 13.49 9.88 6.58
C ASN A 12 13.00 8.49 6.21
N ASP A 13 12.48 7.73 7.19
CA ASP A 13 11.90 6.41 6.93
C ASP A 13 10.78 6.47 5.89
N MET A 14 9.89 7.46 6.02
CA MET A 14 8.79 7.64 5.08
C MET A 14 9.26 8.18 3.73
N SER A 15 10.27 9.04 3.71
CA SER A 15 10.86 9.58 2.48
C SER A 15 11.57 8.49 1.67
N ASP A 16 12.17 7.51 2.33
CA ASP A 16 12.78 6.36 1.67
C ASP A 16 11.74 5.53 0.90
N ILE A 17 10.54 5.40 1.42
CA ILE A 17 9.43 4.74 0.71
C ILE A 17 9.08 5.52 -0.57
N VAL A 18 8.98 6.84 -0.49
CA VAL A 18 8.71 7.69 -1.66
C VAL A 18 9.79 7.53 -2.72
N THR A 19 11.07 7.56 -2.30
CA THR A 19 12.21 7.39 -3.20
C THR A 19 12.23 6.00 -3.84
N ALA A 20 11.97 4.95 -3.06
CA ALA A 20 11.98 3.57 -3.55
C ALA A 20 10.86 3.29 -4.54
N SER A 21 9.68 3.90 -4.36
CA SER A 21 8.57 3.72 -5.31
C SER A 21 8.82 4.44 -6.63
N GLY A 22 9.61 5.51 -6.63
CA GLY A 22 9.89 6.30 -7.83
C GLY A 22 8.62 6.86 -8.46
N ALA A 23 8.61 6.94 -9.79
CA ALA A 23 7.48 7.48 -10.56
C ALA A 23 6.44 6.42 -10.95
N THR A 24 6.67 5.14 -10.64
CA THR A 24 5.87 4.01 -11.10
C THR A 24 5.38 3.12 -9.96
N GLY A 25 5.02 3.71 -8.82
CA GLY A 25 4.47 2.98 -7.68
C GLY A 25 3.05 2.48 -7.95
N TYR A 26 2.75 1.29 -7.42
CA TYR A 26 1.42 0.68 -7.47
C TYR A 26 1.02 0.17 -6.09
N ILE A 27 -0.22 0.44 -5.70
CA ILE A 27 -0.85 -0.27 -4.60
C ILE A 27 -1.54 -1.48 -5.20
N ILE A 28 -1.10 -2.67 -4.81
CA ILE A 28 -1.65 -3.93 -5.32
C ILE A 28 -2.42 -4.62 -4.21
N ILE A 29 -3.67 -4.98 -4.48
CA ILE A 29 -4.50 -5.75 -3.57
C ILE A 29 -4.48 -7.21 -4.01
N TYR A 30 -4.10 -8.08 -3.07
CA TYR A 30 -4.04 -9.52 -3.28
C TYR A 30 -5.11 -10.24 -2.47
N SER A 31 -5.53 -11.39 -2.97
CA SER A 31 -6.23 -12.38 -2.18
C SER A 31 -5.26 -13.18 -1.31
N GLY A 32 -5.77 -13.82 -0.26
CA GLY A 32 -4.98 -14.74 0.55
C GLY A 32 -4.18 -14.08 1.67
N ALA A 33 -3.36 -14.88 2.32
CA ALA A 33 -2.63 -14.47 3.51
C ALA A 33 -1.45 -13.56 3.17
N LEU A 34 -1.17 -12.61 4.07
CA LEU A 34 0.00 -11.74 3.99
C LEU A 34 1.28 -12.60 4.02
N PRO A 35 2.20 -12.43 3.06
CA PRO A 35 3.50 -13.12 3.12
C PRO A 35 4.28 -12.79 4.39
N ALA A 36 5.20 -13.67 4.77
CA ALA A 36 5.99 -13.52 5.99
C ALA A 36 6.83 -12.23 6.02
N ASN A 37 7.26 -11.77 4.85
CA ASN A 37 7.96 -10.49 4.70
C ASN A 37 7.82 -9.98 3.27
N VAL A 38 8.20 -8.72 3.04
CA VAL A 38 8.03 -8.06 1.75
C VAL A 38 8.91 -8.63 0.64
N ALA A 39 10.01 -9.30 0.99
CA ALA A 39 10.89 -9.95 0.02
C ALA A 39 10.37 -11.31 -0.45
N THR A 40 9.45 -11.91 0.28
CA THR A 40 8.82 -13.19 -0.08
C THR A 40 7.88 -12.97 -1.27
N ALA A 41 7.99 -13.82 -2.29
CA ALA A 41 7.05 -13.81 -3.42
C ALA A 41 5.63 -14.06 -2.92
N ASP A 42 4.66 -13.34 -3.50
CA ASP A 42 3.27 -13.47 -3.10
C ASP A 42 2.66 -14.73 -3.74
N ALA A 43 2.02 -15.55 -2.92
CA ALA A 43 1.29 -16.73 -3.37
C ALA A 43 -0.18 -16.42 -3.72
N GLY A 44 -0.67 -15.22 -3.37
CA GLY A 44 -2.04 -14.79 -3.66
C GLY A 44 -2.23 -14.37 -5.11
N THR A 45 -3.47 -14.09 -5.44
CA THR A 45 -3.86 -13.58 -6.76
C THR A 45 -3.96 -12.06 -6.71
N ILE A 46 -3.42 -11.37 -7.71
CA ILE A 46 -3.61 -9.93 -7.88
C ILE A 46 -5.06 -9.68 -8.27
N LEU A 47 -5.79 -8.95 -7.42
CA LEU A 47 -7.17 -8.57 -7.69
C LEU A 47 -7.23 -7.23 -8.42
N VAL A 48 -6.37 -6.29 -8.04
CA VAL A 48 -6.26 -4.98 -8.67
C VAL A 48 -4.90 -4.37 -8.37
N ALA A 49 -4.35 -3.65 -9.34
CA ALA A 49 -3.12 -2.86 -9.19
C ALA A 49 -3.46 -1.39 -9.49
N LEU A 50 -3.46 -0.54 -8.45
CA LEU A 50 -3.82 0.86 -8.57
C LEU A 50 -2.57 1.71 -8.77
N PRO A 51 -2.43 2.43 -9.89
CA PRO A 51 -1.32 3.34 -10.11
C PRO A 51 -1.34 4.48 -9.09
N CYS A 52 -0.17 4.76 -8.50
CA CYS A 52 0.04 5.93 -7.67
C CYS A 52 0.49 7.12 -8.52
N SER A 53 0.48 8.32 -7.93
CA SER A 53 1.04 9.51 -8.59
C SER A 53 2.54 9.35 -8.83
N ALA A 54 3.09 10.07 -9.81
CA ALA A 54 4.53 10.09 -10.11
C ALA A 54 5.37 10.48 -8.89
N THR A 55 4.86 11.36 -8.02
CA THR A 55 5.34 11.55 -6.66
C THR A 55 4.37 10.83 -5.74
N LEU A 56 4.84 9.83 -5.01
CA LEU A 56 3.98 8.95 -4.21
C LEU A 56 3.12 9.72 -3.22
N GLY A 57 3.73 10.68 -2.52
CA GLY A 57 3.03 11.49 -1.54
C GLY A 57 3.94 12.50 -0.86
N THR A 58 3.45 13.09 0.22
CA THR A 58 4.17 14.07 1.05
C THR A 58 4.42 13.50 2.44
N VAL A 59 5.57 13.87 3.02
CA VAL A 59 5.98 13.38 4.34
C VAL A 59 6.03 14.55 5.32
N ALA A 60 5.36 14.41 6.45
CA ALA A 60 5.42 15.37 7.55
C ALA A 60 5.12 14.67 8.87
N SER A 61 5.86 15.03 9.93
CA SER A 61 5.66 14.50 11.28
C SER A 61 5.64 12.95 11.35
N GLY A 62 6.45 12.31 10.52
CA GLY A 62 6.54 10.84 10.45
C GLY A 62 5.38 10.19 9.72
N VAL A 63 4.58 10.94 8.98
CA VAL A 63 3.42 10.42 8.23
C VAL A 63 3.64 10.66 6.74
N LEU A 64 3.50 9.61 5.94
CA LEU A 64 3.41 9.68 4.50
C LEU A 64 1.93 9.78 4.12
N THR A 65 1.53 10.88 3.52
CA THR A 65 0.19 11.08 2.95
C THR A 65 0.28 10.88 1.45
N PHE A 66 -0.42 9.88 0.94
CA PHE A 66 -0.40 9.57 -0.49
C PHE A 66 -1.06 10.67 -1.30
N ASN A 67 -0.45 11.02 -2.42
CA ASN A 67 -1.10 11.80 -3.47
C ASN A 67 -2.18 10.95 -4.15
N ALA A 68 -2.89 11.52 -5.11
CA ALA A 68 -4.01 10.82 -5.76
C ALA A 68 -3.61 9.42 -6.25
N ILE A 69 -4.39 8.42 -5.85
CA ILE A 69 -4.27 7.04 -6.31
C ILE A 69 -5.34 6.85 -7.39
N THR A 70 -4.94 6.40 -8.57
CA THR A 70 -5.83 6.29 -9.71
C THR A 70 -6.91 5.24 -9.47
N THR A 71 -8.18 5.63 -9.59
CA THR A 71 -9.30 4.69 -9.59
C THR A 71 -9.13 3.66 -10.70
N THR A 72 -9.22 2.39 -10.37
CA THR A 72 -8.88 1.29 -11.29
C THR A 72 -9.95 0.22 -11.25
N ALA A 73 -10.31 -0.30 -12.43
CA ALA A 73 -11.22 -1.44 -12.51
C ALA A 73 -10.54 -2.69 -11.95
N ILE A 74 -11.27 -3.42 -11.09
CA ILE A 74 -10.80 -4.67 -10.52
C ILE A 74 -10.60 -5.69 -11.65
N ALA A 75 -9.42 -6.29 -11.72
CA ALA A 75 -9.06 -7.22 -12.79
C ALA A 75 -9.60 -8.63 -12.53
N THR A 76 -9.61 -9.06 -11.27
CA THR A 76 -10.01 -10.43 -10.88
C THR A 76 -10.90 -10.35 -9.65
N SER A 77 -12.04 -11.04 -9.69
CA SER A 77 -12.93 -11.14 -8.54
C SER A 77 -12.28 -11.97 -7.44
N GLY A 78 -12.51 -11.58 -6.20
CA GLY A 78 -12.02 -12.31 -5.03
C GLY A 78 -12.20 -11.51 -3.75
N THR A 79 -11.73 -12.09 -2.65
CA THR A 79 -11.74 -11.43 -1.34
C THR A 79 -10.37 -10.80 -1.09
N ALA A 80 -10.35 -9.49 -0.83
CA ALA A 80 -9.11 -8.78 -0.49
C ALA A 80 -8.52 -9.34 0.81
N GLY A 81 -7.24 -9.73 0.76
CA GLY A 81 -6.53 -10.30 1.91
C GLY A 81 -5.43 -9.41 2.45
N HIS A 82 -4.65 -8.79 1.58
CA HIS A 82 -3.55 -7.89 1.95
C HIS A 82 -3.21 -6.96 0.79
N TRP A 83 -2.39 -5.94 1.08
CA TRP A 83 -1.88 -5.03 0.08
C TRP A 83 -0.35 -5.07 0.02
N ARG A 84 0.19 -4.70 -1.14
CA ARG A 84 1.62 -4.41 -1.32
C ARG A 84 1.80 -3.11 -2.11
N LEU A 85 2.80 -2.35 -1.73
CA LEU A 85 3.31 -1.22 -2.53
C LEU A 85 4.50 -1.73 -3.34
N CYS A 86 4.38 -1.71 -4.65
CA CYS A 86 5.40 -2.24 -5.56
C CYS A 86 5.75 -1.23 -6.65
N THR A 87 6.86 -1.45 -7.34
CA THR A 87 7.34 -0.54 -8.40
C THR A 87 6.73 -0.82 -9.77
N SER A 88 5.95 -1.90 -9.89
CA SER A 88 5.24 -2.24 -11.13
C SER A 88 3.94 -2.96 -10.82
N ALA A 89 3.03 -2.98 -11.79
CA ALA A 89 1.74 -3.68 -11.66
C ALA A 89 1.89 -5.20 -11.54
N ALA A 90 3.03 -5.76 -11.94
CA ALA A 90 3.31 -7.20 -11.84
C ALA A 90 3.62 -7.65 -10.40
N GLY A 91 3.95 -6.71 -9.50
CA GLY A 91 4.25 -7.04 -8.11
C GLY A 91 5.57 -7.79 -7.89
N THR A 92 6.54 -7.63 -8.79
CA THR A 92 7.82 -8.36 -8.71
C THR A 92 8.80 -7.72 -7.73
N THR A 93 8.78 -6.40 -7.59
CA THR A 93 9.63 -5.66 -6.65
C THR A 93 8.74 -4.83 -5.75
N CYS A 94 8.65 -5.21 -4.49
CA CYS A 94 7.77 -4.59 -3.52
C CYS A 94 8.56 -3.93 -2.39
N ILE A 95 8.02 -2.83 -1.87
CA ILE A 95 8.66 -1.94 -0.89
C ILE A 95 8.06 -2.13 0.49
N ALA A 96 6.74 -2.31 0.54
CA ALA A 96 5.97 -2.41 1.77
C ALA A 96 4.78 -3.34 1.57
N GLN A 97 4.25 -3.85 2.66
CA GLN A 97 3.03 -4.66 2.66
C GLN A 97 2.29 -4.48 3.98
N GLY A 98 1.03 -4.80 3.99
CA GLY A 98 0.22 -4.70 5.19
C GLY A 98 -1.16 -5.33 5.04
N THR A 99 -1.95 -5.18 6.09
CA THR A 99 -3.28 -5.76 6.20
C THR A 99 -4.34 -4.93 5.49
N VAL A 100 -5.36 -5.60 4.98
CA VAL A 100 -6.56 -4.97 4.42
C VAL A 100 -7.77 -5.40 5.25
N GLY A 101 -8.66 -4.47 5.52
CA GLY A 101 -9.89 -4.72 6.26
C GLY A 101 -10.96 -3.68 5.94
N THR A 102 -12.07 -3.76 6.64
CA THR A 102 -13.12 -2.74 6.59
C THR A 102 -12.96 -1.71 7.69
N SER A 103 -12.20 -2.05 8.73
CA SER A 103 -11.81 -1.16 9.83
C SER A 103 -10.62 -1.73 10.56
N GLY A 104 -9.79 -0.87 11.17
CA GLY A 104 -8.67 -1.29 12.02
C GLY A 104 -7.50 -1.95 11.32
N ALA A 105 -7.49 -2.01 9.99
CA ALA A 105 -6.37 -2.51 9.21
C ALA A 105 -5.45 -1.37 8.75
N ASP A 106 -4.31 -1.71 8.16
CA ASP A 106 -3.40 -0.72 7.59
C ASP A 106 -4.05 0.03 6.41
N LEU A 107 -4.81 -0.69 5.60
CA LEU A 107 -5.64 -0.14 4.52
C LEU A 107 -7.08 -0.62 4.71
N ASN A 108 -8.01 0.31 4.80
CA ASN A 108 -9.43 0.00 4.97
C ASN A 108 -10.18 0.27 3.67
N LEU A 109 -10.97 -0.72 3.25
CA LEU A 109 -11.85 -0.64 2.08
C LEU A 109 -13.31 -0.66 2.54
N SER A 110 -14.20 -0.15 1.70
CA SER A 110 -15.65 -0.21 1.98
C SER A 110 -16.19 -1.65 1.97
N THR A 111 -15.56 -2.53 1.20
CA THR A 111 -15.87 -3.96 1.15
C THR A 111 -14.62 -4.75 0.82
N LEU A 112 -14.51 -5.97 1.33
CA LEU A 112 -13.44 -6.90 0.99
C LEU A 112 -13.81 -7.80 -0.19
N THR A 113 -15.09 -7.88 -0.55
CA THR A 113 -15.54 -8.63 -1.72
C THR A 113 -15.35 -7.75 -2.95
N LEU A 114 -14.35 -8.06 -3.76
CA LEU A 114 -14.02 -7.33 -4.97
C LEU A 114 -14.57 -8.08 -6.19
N THR A 115 -15.21 -7.32 -7.09
CA THR A 115 -15.85 -7.88 -8.29
C THR A 115 -15.16 -7.32 -9.54
N ALA A 116 -14.74 -8.20 -10.45
CA ALA A 116 -14.10 -7.80 -11.70
C ALA A 116 -14.94 -6.78 -12.47
N ALA A 117 -14.28 -5.85 -13.13
CA ALA A 117 -14.84 -4.73 -13.90
C ALA A 117 -15.52 -3.63 -13.05
N VAL A 118 -15.65 -3.80 -11.74
CA VAL A 118 -16.08 -2.72 -10.84
C VAL A 118 -14.86 -1.86 -10.46
N ASN A 119 -15.03 -0.55 -10.44
CA ASN A 119 -13.94 0.37 -10.08
C ASN A 119 -13.69 0.35 -8.58
N LEU A 120 -12.41 0.27 -8.19
CA LEU A 120 -11.95 0.49 -6.82
C LEU A 120 -11.28 1.86 -6.72
N SER A 121 -11.68 2.64 -5.72
CA SER A 121 -11.07 3.94 -5.40
C SER A 121 -10.51 3.92 -4.00
N ILE A 122 -9.32 4.49 -3.82
CA ILE A 122 -8.76 4.85 -2.52
C ILE A 122 -8.66 6.37 -2.51
N SER A 123 -9.58 7.04 -1.80
CA SER A 123 -9.71 8.50 -1.85
C SER A 123 -8.61 9.21 -1.06
N SER A 124 -8.15 8.60 0.05
CA SER A 124 -7.04 9.09 0.84
C SER A 124 -6.44 7.96 1.65
N TRP A 125 -5.13 8.00 1.84
CA TRP A 125 -4.43 7.01 2.65
C TRP A 125 -3.14 7.58 3.22
N THR A 126 -2.80 7.11 4.40
CA THR A 126 -1.55 7.49 5.08
C THR A 126 -0.84 6.26 5.63
N ILE A 127 0.48 6.33 5.67
CA ILE A 127 1.33 5.38 6.40
C ILE A 127 2.10 6.16 7.45
N THR A 128 2.08 5.68 8.69
CA THR A 128 2.77 6.34 9.81
C THR A 128 4.02 5.54 10.16
N ALA A 129 5.13 6.26 10.32
CA ALA A 129 6.39 5.65 10.74
C ALA A 129 6.30 5.16 12.18
N PHE A 130 7.01 4.08 12.44
CA PHE A 130 7.16 3.52 13.77
C PHE A 130 7.95 4.46 14.70
N GLY A 131 7.68 4.41 15.98
CA GLY A 131 8.51 5.05 17.00
C GLY A 131 8.13 6.49 17.35
N ALA A 132 6.87 6.86 17.12
CA ALA A 132 6.37 8.18 17.51
C ALA A 132 6.39 8.41 19.04
#